data_30188c5d2a26871b276d85928f19745a
#
_entry.id   30188c5d2a26871b276d85928f19745a
#
_cell.length_a   1.000
_cell.length_b   1.000
_cell.length_c   1.000
_cell.angle_alpha   90.00
_cell.angle_beta   90.00
_cell.angle_gamma   90.00
#
_symmetry.space_group_name_H-M   'P 1'
#
loop_
_entity.id
_entity.type
_entity.pdbx_description
1 polymer ?
#
loop_
_entity_poly.entity_id
_entity_poly.type
_entity_poly.pdbx_seq_one_letter_code
_entity_poly.pdbx_strand_id
1 'polypeptide(L)'
;MTQEITAPLNNTLSTEVATALPHWLTPSNLQGMLRGIEKEGLRMNADGLISHLPHPAKLGSKLTHPYITTDYAESLLELITEPTSSIEQTLALLRELHIVVQQSLEAGELFWPLSMPCMLSKDDNDILLADYGTSNTGRFKTLY
;
A
#
# COMPACT_ATOMS: atom_id res chain seq x y z
N MET A 1 14.38 -29.61 1.31
CA MET A 1 14.59 -29.54 -0.16
C MET A 1 13.58 -28.57 -0.70
N THR A 2 13.97 -27.31 -0.82
CA THR A 2 13.17 -26.23 -1.40
C THR A 2 13.50 -26.19 -2.89
N GLN A 3 12.57 -26.60 -3.75
CA GLN A 3 12.72 -26.42 -5.19
C GLN A 3 12.56 -24.91 -5.49
N GLU A 4 13.63 -24.29 -5.97
CA GLU A 4 13.57 -23.00 -6.67
C GLU A 4 12.74 -23.19 -7.94
N ILE A 5 11.61 -22.52 -7.99
CA ILE A 5 10.83 -22.39 -9.23
C ILE A 5 11.48 -21.28 -10.04
N THR A 6 12.53 -21.62 -10.78
CA THR A 6 13.06 -20.78 -11.86
C THR A 6 12.33 -21.12 -13.16
N ALA A 7 11.11 -20.60 -13.33
CA ALA A 7 10.53 -20.51 -14.65
C ALA A 7 11.16 -19.30 -15.35
N PRO A 8 11.74 -19.43 -16.56
CA PRO A 8 12.16 -18.28 -17.32
C PRO A 8 10.91 -17.45 -17.66
N LEU A 9 10.86 -16.20 -17.22
CA LEU A 9 9.92 -15.23 -17.74
C LEU A 9 10.14 -15.18 -19.25
N ASN A 10 9.22 -15.80 -20.01
CA ASN A 10 9.20 -15.72 -21.46
C ASN A 10 9.16 -14.26 -21.86
N ASN A 11 10.25 -13.76 -22.38
CA ASN A 11 10.47 -12.38 -22.83
C ASN A 11 9.80 -12.15 -24.21
N THR A 12 8.60 -12.70 -24.38
CA THR A 12 7.70 -12.39 -25.49
C THR A 12 6.62 -11.41 -24.99
N LEU A 13 7.04 -10.25 -24.54
CA LEU A 13 6.24 -9.06 -24.82
C LEU A 13 6.17 -9.00 -26.34
N SER A 14 4.98 -9.32 -26.87
CA SER A 14 4.79 -9.47 -28.30
C SER A 14 5.35 -8.25 -29.04
N THR A 15 5.96 -8.48 -30.19
CA THR A 15 6.44 -7.46 -31.10
C THR A 15 5.39 -6.36 -31.37
N GLU A 16 4.10 -6.67 -31.20
CA GLU A 16 2.97 -5.77 -31.31
C GLU A 16 2.93 -4.69 -30.22
N VAL A 17 3.30 -5.01 -28.96
CA VAL A 17 3.36 -4.01 -27.88
C VAL A 17 4.53 -3.04 -28.12
N ALA A 18 5.64 -3.55 -28.63
CA ALA A 18 6.82 -2.72 -28.92
C ALA A 18 6.56 -1.71 -30.06
N THR A 19 5.68 -2.03 -31.01
CA THR A 19 5.30 -1.11 -32.11
C THR A 19 4.28 -0.05 -31.68
N ALA A 20 3.59 -0.25 -30.55
CA ALA A 20 2.62 0.71 -30.00
C ALA A 20 3.26 1.77 -29.08
N LEU A 21 4.53 1.60 -28.69
CA LEU A 21 5.22 2.57 -27.84
C LEU A 21 5.67 3.80 -28.64
N PRO A 22 5.58 5.00 -28.04
CA PRO A 22 6.12 6.20 -28.68
C PRO A 22 7.60 6.02 -28.99
N HIS A 23 8.05 6.54 -30.17
CA HIS A 23 9.44 6.38 -30.63
C HIS A 23 10.50 6.95 -29.67
N TRP A 24 10.12 7.90 -28.82
CA TRP A 24 10.99 8.49 -27.79
C TRP A 24 11.14 7.59 -26.55
N LEU A 25 10.28 6.57 -26.38
CA LEU A 25 10.34 5.66 -25.24
C LEU A 25 11.31 4.51 -25.55
N THR A 26 12.56 4.73 -25.29
CA THR A 26 13.65 3.77 -25.48
C THR A 26 14.18 3.26 -24.15
N PRO A 27 14.84 2.10 -24.11
CA PRO A 27 15.47 1.62 -22.87
C PRO A 27 16.45 2.64 -22.24
N SER A 28 17.15 3.40 -23.06
CA SER A 28 18.07 4.44 -22.58
C SER A 28 17.36 5.62 -21.91
N ASN A 29 16.16 5.99 -22.39
CA ASN A 29 15.36 7.06 -21.76
C ASN A 29 14.77 6.64 -20.41
N LEU A 30 14.67 5.33 -20.16
CA LEU A 30 14.16 4.79 -18.91
C LEU A 30 15.27 4.50 -17.87
N GLN A 31 16.54 4.61 -18.29
CA GLN A 31 17.66 4.44 -17.37
C GLN A 31 17.69 5.56 -16.33
N GLY A 32 17.89 5.18 -15.06
CA GLY A 32 17.94 6.13 -13.96
C GLY A 32 16.60 6.72 -13.52
N MET A 33 15.49 6.27 -14.11
CA MET A 33 14.16 6.69 -13.67
C MET A 33 13.90 6.22 -12.23
N LEU A 34 13.53 7.17 -11.37
CA LEU A 34 13.14 6.87 -10.00
C LEU A 34 11.67 6.45 -9.94
N ARG A 35 11.37 5.48 -9.08
CA ARG A 35 10.01 4.97 -8.84
C ARG A 35 9.79 4.88 -7.35
N GLY A 36 8.68 5.46 -6.87
CA GLY A 36 8.10 5.20 -5.58
C GLY A 36 6.77 4.47 -5.76
N ILE A 37 6.34 3.74 -4.75
CA ILE A 37 5.04 3.07 -4.70
C ILE A 37 4.30 3.59 -3.49
N GLU A 38 3.06 3.99 -3.71
CA GLU A 38 2.05 4.17 -2.68
C GLU A 38 1.09 2.99 -2.80
N LYS A 39 0.99 2.20 -1.75
CA LYS A 39 0.08 1.05 -1.70
C LYS A 39 -0.89 1.19 -0.55
N GLU A 40 -2.13 1.28 -0.90
CA GLU A 40 -3.23 1.27 0.04
C GLU A 40 -3.72 -0.15 0.35
N GLY A 41 -4.23 -0.33 1.55
CA GLY A 41 -4.85 -1.58 1.96
C GLY A 41 -5.72 -1.40 3.18
N LEU A 42 -6.84 -2.12 3.20
CA LEU A 42 -7.77 -2.10 4.31
C LEU A 42 -7.29 -3.02 5.45
N ARG A 43 -7.56 -2.61 6.69
CA ARG A 43 -7.53 -3.51 7.83
C ARG A 43 -8.88 -4.20 7.95
N MET A 44 -8.87 -5.50 8.18
CA MET A 44 -10.08 -6.28 8.41
C MET A 44 -9.99 -7.04 9.72
N ASN A 45 -11.14 -7.36 10.30
CA ASN A 45 -11.24 -8.20 11.49
C ASN A 45 -11.24 -9.69 11.13
N ALA A 46 -11.29 -10.56 12.15
CA ALA A 46 -11.28 -12.01 11.98
C ALA A 46 -12.48 -12.58 11.22
N ASP A 47 -13.59 -11.83 11.15
CA ASP A 47 -14.80 -12.22 10.42
C ASP A 47 -14.74 -11.81 8.95
N GLY A 48 -13.65 -11.18 8.52
CA GLY A 48 -13.46 -10.70 7.14
C GLY A 48 -14.13 -9.35 6.86
N LEU A 49 -14.70 -8.70 7.85
CA LEU A 49 -15.31 -7.38 7.74
C LEU A 49 -14.26 -6.28 7.94
N ILE A 50 -14.55 -5.08 7.43
CA ILE A 50 -13.72 -3.90 7.65
C ILE A 50 -13.46 -3.67 9.14
N SER A 51 -12.24 -3.32 9.52
CA SER A 51 -11.89 -3.05 10.91
C SER A 51 -12.37 -1.66 11.34
N HIS A 52 -12.92 -1.58 12.55
CA HIS A 52 -13.34 -0.31 13.20
C HIS A 52 -12.35 0.12 14.29
N LEU A 53 -11.25 -0.60 14.46
CA LEU A 53 -10.24 -0.21 15.43
C LEU A 53 -9.50 1.05 14.96
N PRO A 54 -9.03 1.89 15.89
CA PRO A 54 -8.25 3.07 15.55
C PRO A 54 -6.92 2.68 14.88
N HIS A 55 -6.24 3.66 14.30
CA HIS A 55 -4.89 3.47 13.76
C HIS A 55 -3.98 2.78 14.77
N PRO A 56 -3.26 1.72 14.40
CA PRO A 56 -2.46 0.94 15.34
C PRO A 56 -1.40 1.80 16.03
N ALA A 57 -1.48 1.90 17.36
CA ALA A 57 -0.58 2.76 18.15
C ALA A 57 0.91 2.40 17.98
N LYS A 58 1.22 1.14 17.69
CA LYS A 58 2.59 0.66 17.43
C LYS A 58 3.19 1.25 16.15
N LEU A 59 2.37 1.69 15.21
CA LEU A 59 2.82 2.39 13.99
C LEU A 59 3.15 3.86 14.23
N GLY A 60 2.85 4.39 15.42
CA GLY A 60 3.08 5.78 15.76
C GLY A 60 2.04 6.73 15.16
N SER A 61 2.47 7.92 14.78
CA SER A 61 1.56 8.96 14.31
C SER A 61 1.30 8.86 12.82
N LYS A 62 0.05 8.64 12.42
CA LYS A 62 -0.39 8.68 11.01
C LYS A 62 -0.18 10.02 10.30
N LEU A 63 0.11 11.10 11.04
CA LEU A 63 0.43 12.41 10.46
C LEU A 63 1.91 12.62 10.17
N THR A 64 2.79 11.90 10.85
CA THR A 64 4.24 12.18 10.82
C THR A 64 5.10 10.96 10.53
N HIS A 65 4.51 9.78 10.44
CA HIS A 65 5.26 8.58 10.03
C HIS A 65 5.65 8.71 8.55
N PRO A 66 6.94 8.52 8.19
CA PRO A 66 7.41 8.79 6.83
C PRO A 66 6.93 7.79 5.78
N TYR A 67 6.53 6.59 6.19
CA TYR A 67 6.26 5.47 5.28
C TYR A 67 4.88 4.84 5.45
N ILE A 68 4.18 5.13 6.56
CA ILE A 68 2.88 4.52 6.86
C ILE A 68 1.94 5.59 7.37
N THR A 69 0.85 5.81 6.67
CA THR A 69 -0.21 6.72 7.08
C THR A 69 -1.56 6.03 7.03
N THR A 70 -2.59 6.75 7.43
CA THR A 70 -3.99 6.39 7.19
C THR A 70 -4.52 7.37 6.17
N ASP A 71 -5.24 6.89 5.17
CA ASP A 71 -5.85 7.75 4.16
C ASP A 71 -7.37 7.57 4.15
N TYR A 72 -8.09 8.68 4.16
CA TYR A 72 -9.54 8.83 4.13
C TYR A 72 -10.31 8.00 5.19
N ALA A 73 -10.29 6.66 5.11
CA ALA A 73 -10.93 5.78 6.08
C ALA A 73 -9.97 5.37 7.20
N GLU A 74 -10.44 5.29 8.44
CA GLU A 74 -9.61 4.89 9.59
C GLU A 74 -8.98 3.51 9.42
N SER A 75 -9.65 2.61 8.71
CA SER A 75 -9.16 1.27 8.38
C SER A 75 -8.19 1.22 7.20
N LEU A 76 -8.07 2.27 6.39
CA LEU A 76 -7.24 2.30 5.19
C LEU A 76 -5.83 2.76 5.54
N LEU A 77 -4.88 1.84 5.50
CA LEU A 77 -3.46 2.18 5.64
C LEU A 77 -2.83 2.38 4.26
N GLU A 78 -2.01 3.39 4.16
CA GLU A 78 -1.21 3.73 3.00
C GLU A 78 0.27 3.49 3.32
N LEU A 79 0.93 2.68 2.48
CA LEU A 79 2.35 2.36 2.56
C LEU A 79 3.09 3.11 1.46
N ILE A 80 4.08 3.90 1.85
CA ILE A 80 4.81 4.81 0.96
C ILE A 80 6.27 4.35 0.89
N THR A 81 6.80 4.12 -0.31
CA THR A 81 8.22 3.82 -0.49
C THR A 81 8.98 5.05 -0.97
N GLU A 82 10.25 5.15 -0.61
CA GLU A 82 11.12 6.15 -1.20
C GLU A 82 11.33 5.90 -2.69
N PRO A 83 11.46 6.97 -3.49
CA PRO A 83 11.81 6.83 -4.91
C PRO A 83 13.22 6.24 -5.07
N THR A 84 13.33 5.15 -5.82
CA THR A 84 14.61 4.51 -6.16
C THR A 84 14.63 4.07 -7.61
N SER A 85 15.82 3.91 -8.18
CA SER A 85 16.00 3.34 -9.52
C SER A 85 15.97 1.80 -9.52
N SER A 86 16.09 1.15 -8.35
CA SER A 86 16.05 -0.31 -8.22
C SER A 86 14.65 -0.79 -7.88
N ILE A 87 14.11 -1.64 -8.75
CA ILE A 87 12.82 -2.32 -8.50
C ILE A 87 12.94 -3.23 -7.27
N GLU A 88 14.05 -3.92 -7.13
CA GLU A 88 14.31 -4.85 -6.03
C GLU A 88 14.29 -4.12 -4.68
N GLN A 89 14.92 -2.94 -4.61
CA GLN A 89 14.90 -2.12 -3.39
C GLN A 89 13.50 -1.62 -3.06
N THR A 90 12.76 -1.14 -4.06
CA THR A 90 11.36 -0.71 -3.86
C THR A 90 10.50 -1.84 -3.31
N LEU A 91 10.59 -3.04 -3.92
CA LEU A 91 9.81 -4.20 -3.48
C LEU A 91 10.26 -4.73 -2.12
N ALA A 92 11.55 -4.69 -1.82
CA ALA A 92 12.07 -5.08 -0.50
C ALA A 92 11.51 -4.15 0.59
N LEU A 93 11.58 -2.84 0.39
CA LEU A 93 11.01 -1.87 1.34
C LEU A 93 9.50 -2.07 1.50
N LEU A 94 8.77 -2.21 0.40
CA LEU A 94 7.32 -2.45 0.46
C LEU A 94 6.99 -3.74 1.26
N ARG A 95 7.79 -4.80 1.08
CA ARG A 95 7.63 -6.04 1.86
C ARG A 95 7.88 -5.81 3.34
N GLU A 96 8.92 -5.06 3.70
CA GLU A 96 9.22 -4.72 5.09
C GLU A 96 8.09 -3.93 5.73
N LEU A 97 7.53 -2.95 5.02
CA LEU A 97 6.39 -2.17 5.48
C LEU A 97 5.16 -3.06 5.74
N HIS A 98 4.87 -4.03 4.88
CA HIS A 98 3.80 -5.00 5.11
C HIS A 98 4.03 -5.84 6.38
N ILE A 99 5.28 -6.27 6.62
CA ILE A 99 5.64 -7.03 7.82
C ILE A 99 5.43 -6.17 9.07
N VAL A 100 5.91 -4.93 9.06
CA VAL A 100 5.75 -3.98 10.17
C VAL A 100 4.26 -3.73 10.46
N VAL A 101 3.46 -3.49 9.43
CA VAL A 101 2.01 -3.33 9.59
C VAL A 101 1.41 -4.57 10.23
N GLN A 102 1.62 -5.76 9.66
CA GLN A 102 1.01 -6.99 10.16
C GLN A 102 1.40 -7.29 11.61
N GLN A 103 2.63 -6.98 12.01
CA GLN A 103 3.10 -7.14 13.40
C GLN A 103 2.56 -6.08 14.36
N SER A 104 2.06 -4.98 13.83
CA SER A 104 1.54 -3.86 14.61
C SER A 104 0.04 -3.92 14.84
N LEU A 105 -0.67 -4.74 14.05
CA LEU A 105 -2.12 -4.90 14.16
C LEU A 105 -2.51 -5.52 15.51
N GLU A 106 -3.74 -5.25 15.92
CA GLU A 106 -4.32 -5.88 17.10
C GLU A 106 -4.67 -7.35 16.84
N ALA A 107 -4.84 -8.12 17.93
CA ALA A 107 -5.17 -9.53 17.80
C ALA A 107 -6.49 -9.73 17.03
N GLY A 108 -6.42 -10.53 15.97
CA GLY A 108 -7.58 -10.81 15.11
C GLY A 108 -7.74 -9.83 13.93
N GLU A 109 -6.89 -8.80 13.84
CA GLU A 109 -6.84 -7.98 12.62
C GLU A 109 -5.89 -8.57 11.59
N LEU A 110 -6.22 -8.33 10.32
CA LEU A 110 -5.37 -8.65 9.16
C LEU A 110 -5.30 -7.44 8.23
N PHE A 111 -4.14 -7.26 7.61
CA PHE A 111 -3.97 -6.30 6.52
C PHE A 111 -4.38 -6.97 5.21
N TRP A 112 -5.46 -6.47 4.60
CA TRP A 112 -6.07 -7.08 3.41
C TRP A 112 -5.18 -6.89 2.18
N PRO A 113 -4.72 -7.97 1.53
CA PRO A 113 -3.70 -7.86 0.49
C PRO A 113 -4.24 -7.56 -0.91
N LEU A 114 -5.55 -7.68 -1.13
CA LEU A 114 -6.16 -7.57 -2.45
C LEU A 114 -6.57 -6.14 -2.77
N SER A 115 -6.63 -5.83 -4.08
CA SER A 115 -7.06 -4.51 -4.57
C SER A 115 -8.58 -4.28 -4.48
N MET A 116 -9.37 -5.36 -4.35
CA MET A 116 -10.79 -5.24 -4.04
C MET A 116 -10.98 -5.04 -2.54
N PRO A 117 -12.04 -4.38 -2.07
CA PRO A 117 -12.29 -4.23 -0.64
C PRO A 117 -12.55 -5.59 0.02
N CYS A 118 -12.29 -5.68 1.33
CA CYS A 118 -12.80 -6.74 2.17
C CYS A 118 -14.33 -6.61 2.29
N MET A 119 -14.97 -7.53 3.02
CA MET A 119 -16.43 -7.45 3.21
C MET A 119 -16.79 -6.16 3.96
N LEU A 120 -17.74 -5.43 3.38
CA LEU A 120 -18.37 -4.27 4.01
C LEU A 120 -19.73 -4.70 4.53
N SER A 121 -20.19 -4.09 5.63
CA SER A 121 -21.57 -4.29 6.06
C SER A 121 -22.53 -3.63 5.06
N LYS A 122 -23.82 -3.86 5.25
CA LYS A 122 -24.85 -3.19 4.44
C LYS A 122 -25.15 -1.77 4.93
N ASP A 123 -24.53 -1.35 6.01
CA ASP A 123 -24.68 -0.02 6.58
C ASP A 123 -23.61 0.91 6.02
N ASP A 124 -24.02 1.97 5.32
CA ASP A 124 -23.12 2.98 4.75
C ASP A 124 -22.31 3.73 5.82
N ASN A 125 -22.73 3.68 7.11
CA ASN A 125 -21.98 4.24 8.23
C ASN A 125 -20.84 3.33 8.73
N ASP A 126 -20.63 2.19 8.14
CA ASP A 126 -19.60 1.21 8.54
C ASP A 126 -18.18 1.67 8.21
N ILE A 127 -18.02 2.64 7.31
CA ILE A 127 -16.72 3.19 6.94
C ILE A 127 -16.46 4.44 7.80
N LEU A 128 -15.62 4.25 8.84
CA LEU A 128 -15.22 5.36 9.70
C LEU A 128 -14.18 6.24 8.99
N LEU A 129 -14.40 7.55 9.04
CA LEU A 129 -13.40 8.51 8.56
C LEU A 129 -12.18 8.52 9.49
N ALA A 130 -11.01 8.74 8.91
CA ALA A 130 -9.76 8.79 9.65
C ALA A 130 -9.77 9.94 10.68
N ASP A 131 -9.49 9.62 11.93
CA ASP A 131 -9.31 10.61 13.00
C ASP A 131 -7.85 11.07 13.05
N TYR A 132 -7.57 12.25 12.55
CA TYR A 132 -6.24 12.87 12.58
C TYR A 132 -5.99 13.72 13.83
N GLY A 133 -6.89 13.70 14.80
CA GLY A 133 -6.78 14.42 16.05
C GLY A 133 -7.04 15.93 15.91
N THR A 134 -6.83 16.64 17.02
CA THR A 134 -7.24 18.05 17.18
C THR A 134 -6.15 19.08 16.86
N SER A 135 -4.96 18.67 16.46
CA SER A 135 -3.91 19.58 16.01
C SER A 135 -4.35 20.38 14.77
N ASN A 136 -3.72 21.52 14.49
CA ASN A 136 -4.07 22.31 13.30
C ASN A 136 -3.89 21.49 12.02
N THR A 137 -2.84 20.68 11.91
CA THR A 137 -2.59 19.79 10.76
C THR A 137 -3.66 18.70 10.68
N GLY A 138 -4.02 18.08 11.82
CA GLY A 138 -5.05 17.05 11.86
C GLY A 138 -6.43 17.58 11.45
N ARG A 139 -6.81 18.74 11.99
CA ARG A 139 -8.06 19.42 11.61
C ARG A 139 -8.10 19.79 10.13
N PHE A 140 -6.99 20.27 9.58
CA PHE A 140 -6.90 20.59 8.16
C PHE A 140 -7.09 19.32 7.31
N LYS A 141 -6.40 18.22 7.65
CA LYS A 141 -6.50 16.95 6.91
C LYS A 141 -7.91 16.32 6.99
N THR A 142 -8.66 16.58 8.06
CA THR A 142 -10.07 16.12 8.19
C THR A 142 -11.04 16.90 7.29
N LEU A 143 -10.67 18.11 6.82
CA LEU A 143 -11.53 18.96 6.00
C LEU A 143 -11.36 18.73 4.49
N TYR A 144 -10.32 18.05 4.08
CA TYR A 144 -9.98 17.76 2.68
C TYR A 144 -9.91 16.27 2.39
#